data_4bab745509846245456e04a17e898baa
#
_entry.id   4bab745509846245456e04a17e898baa
#
_cell.length_a   1.000
_cell.length_b   1.000
_cell.length_c   1.000
_cell.angle_alpha   90.00
_cell.angle_beta   90.00
_cell.angle_gamma   90.00
#
_symmetry.space_group_name_H-M   'P 1'
#
loop_
_entity.id
_entity.type
_entity.pdbx_description
1 polymer ?
#
loop_
_entity_poly.entity_id
_entity_poly.type
_entity_poly.pdbx_seq_one_letter_code
_entity_poly.pdbx_strand_id
1 'polypeptide(L)'
;MAAADATTRLRVGSFVFANDYRNPVMLAKEVATIDVLSGGRVEVGIGAGWKTGDYRELGIRYDAPAVRVSRLEESVVLLKRLLSEEHVDHIGEHYTVHGAKILPRPLQRPHPPLMIGGGGPRVLRLAAKQADIVTFAPQVNASGRPRLDAITEKALTERVMRFRAAAGERAERIELNVFVFDAAVTDRARSLMAAVSGYLRRAANGLVRSPFVLYGSRASLRELLLERRERLGISYISVPGNAMREFAPIVAELRGT
;
A
#
# COMPACT_ATOMS: atom_id res chain seq x y z
N MET A 1 -3.57 12.46 -12.46
CA MET A 1 -4.19 13.79 -12.68
C MET A 1 -5.70 13.71 -12.93
N ALA A 2 -6.23 12.95 -13.89
CA ALA A 2 -7.67 12.95 -14.21
C ALA A 2 -8.60 12.77 -13.00
N ALA A 3 -8.29 11.85 -12.06
CA ALA A 3 -9.08 11.67 -10.85
C ALA A 3 -9.00 12.88 -9.89
N ALA A 4 -7.84 13.53 -9.82
CA ALA A 4 -7.67 14.74 -9.02
C ALA A 4 -8.43 15.94 -9.61
N ASP A 5 -8.43 16.05 -10.92
CA ASP A 5 -9.13 17.12 -11.64
C ASP A 5 -10.66 16.96 -11.56
N ALA A 6 -11.14 15.73 -11.67
CA ALA A 6 -12.56 15.40 -11.58
C ALA A 6 -13.14 15.50 -10.15
N THR A 7 -12.33 15.77 -9.13
CA THR A 7 -12.76 15.79 -7.71
C THR A 7 -12.10 16.95 -6.95
N THR A 8 -12.75 17.38 -5.87
CA THR A 8 -12.26 18.52 -5.07
C THR A 8 -11.68 18.12 -3.71
N ARG A 9 -12.06 16.94 -3.18
CA ARG A 9 -11.67 16.49 -1.83
C ARG A 9 -10.99 15.15 -1.80
N LEU A 10 -11.14 14.35 -2.88
CA LEU A 10 -10.58 13.00 -2.94
C LEU A 10 -9.05 13.08 -2.98
N ARG A 11 -8.39 12.33 -2.11
CA ARG A 11 -6.95 12.08 -2.23
C ARG A 11 -6.69 11.13 -3.39
N VAL A 12 -5.58 11.32 -4.06
CA VAL A 12 -5.17 10.53 -5.21
C VAL A 12 -3.76 10.01 -5.02
N GLY A 13 -3.51 8.78 -5.41
CA GLY A 13 -2.18 8.20 -5.22
C GLY A 13 -1.96 6.91 -6.00
N SER A 14 -0.77 6.40 -5.91
CA SER A 14 -0.41 5.08 -6.45
C SER A 14 -0.58 4.00 -5.37
N PHE A 15 -1.09 2.83 -5.77
CA PHE A 15 -1.27 1.70 -4.87
C PHE A 15 -0.67 0.40 -5.45
N VAL A 16 0.61 0.18 -5.46
CA VAL A 16 1.75 1.09 -5.22
C VAL A 16 2.67 1.05 -6.44
N PHE A 17 3.52 2.04 -6.64
CA PHE A 17 4.55 1.98 -7.67
C PHE A 17 5.59 0.91 -7.32
N ALA A 18 6.00 0.10 -8.30
CA ALA A 18 7.21 -0.71 -8.20
C ALA A 18 8.43 0.22 -8.32
N ASN A 19 9.25 0.24 -7.29
CA ASN A 19 10.43 1.11 -7.22
C ASN A 19 11.35 0.99 -8.45
N ASP A 20 11.52 -0.22 -8.93
CA ASP A 20 12.46 -0.51 -10.03
C ASP A 20 12.04 0.06 -11.40
N TYR A 21 10.78 0.50 -11.54
CA TYR A 21 10.29 1.04 -12.81
C TYR A 21 10.54 2.54 -12.96
N ARG A 22 11.02 3.23 -11.93
CA ARG A 22 11.18 4.69 -11.94
C ARG A 22 12.44 5.14 -11.21
N ASN A 23 13.14 6.12 -11.78
CA ASN A 23 14.19 6.81 -11.06
C ASN A 23 13.57 7.69 -9.95
N PRO A 24 14.09 7.69 -8.73
CA PRO A 24 13.54 8.48 -7.61
C PRO A 24 13.46 9.99 -7.87
N VAL A 25 14.40 10.56 -8.64
CA VAL A 25 14.38 11.98 -9.00
C VAL A 25 13.20 12.30 -9.92
N MET A 26 12.96 11.42 -10.91
CA MET A 26 11.81 11.56 -11.81
C MET A 26 10.49 11.38 -11.06
N LEU A 27 10.42 10.38 -10.17
CA LEU A 27 9.25 10.17 -9.35
C LEU A 27 8.97 11.37 -8.42
N ALA A 28 10.00 11.94 -7.79
CA ALA A 28 9.85 13.13 -6.96
C ALA A 28 9.29 14.32 -7.76
N LYS A 29 9.76 14.50 -9.00
CA LYS A 29 9.27 15.55 -9.90
C LYS A 29 7.80 15.35 -10.27
N GLU A 30 7.42 14.14 -10.64
CA GLU A 30 6.02 13.78 -10.96
C GLU A 30 5.11 14.02 -9.75
N VAL A 31 5.51 13.52 -8.57
CA VAL A 31 4.77 13.65 -7.32
C VAL A 31 4.57 15.11 -6.94
N ALA A 32 5.63 15.91 -6.93
CA ALA A 32 5.56 17.33 -6.59
C ALA A 32 4.66 18.11 -7.54
N THR A 33 4.72 17.79 -8.84
CA THR A 33 3.86 18.41 -9.86
C THR A 33 2.38 18.07 -9.62
N ILE A 34 2.07 16.79 -9.40
CA ILE A 34 0.69 16.34 -9.14
C ILE A 34 0.20 16.92 -7.80
N ASP A 35 1.06 17.04 -6.81
CA ASP A 35 0.70 17.61 -5.50
C ASP A 35 0.23 19.06 -5.64
N VAL A 36 0.98 19.87 -6.37
CA VAL A 36 0.59 21.27 -6.67
C VAL A 36 -0.71 21.32 -7.47
N LEU A 37 -0.81 20.56 -8.56
CA LEU A 37 -1.99 20.57 -9.43
C LEU A 37 -3.25 20.02 -8.76
N SER A 38 -3.11 19.14 -7.77
CA SER A 38 -4.24 18.59 -7.00
C SER A 38 -4.61 19.44 -5.78
N GLY A 39 -3.86 20.50 -5.47
CA GLY A 39 -4.05 21.29 -4.25
C GLY A 39 -3.66 20.52 -2.98
N GLY A 40 -2.57 19.75 -3.01
CA GLY A 40 -2.05 19.03 -1.83
C GLY A 40 -2.82 17.76 -1.49
N ARG A 41 -3.34 17.02 -2.50
CA ARG A 41 -4.14 15.80 -2.29
C ARG A 41 -3.45 14.51 -2.72
N VAL A 42 -2.14 14.52 -2.95
CA VAL A 42 -1.38 13.34 -3.37
C VAL A 42 -0.97 12.48 -2.17
N GLU A 43 -1.05 11.16 -2.34
CA GLU A 43 -0.40 10.14 -1.52
C GLU A 43 0.52 9.30 -2.40
N VAL A 44 1.73 9.03 -1.95
CA VAL A 44 2.74 8.30 -2.75
C VAL A 44 2.90 6.89 -2.24
N GLY A 45 2.37 5.92 -2.95
CA GLY A 45 2.58 4.51 -2.62
C GLY A 45 3.77 3.93 -3.38
N ILE A 46 4.69 3.26 -2.68
CA ILE A 46 5.88 2.63 -3.25
C ILE A 46 6.15 1.26 -2.62
N GLY A 47 6.69 0.34 -3.41
CA GLY A 47 7.05 -1.01 -2.98
C GLY A 47 8.18 -1.60 -3.81
N ALA A 48 8.72 -2.74 -3.38
CA ALA A 48 9.90 -3.37 -4.02
C ALA A 48 9.60 -4.06 -5.36
N GLY A 49 8.36 -4.04 -5.85
CA GLY A 49 7.95 -4.82 -7.02
C GLY A 49 7.86 -6.34 -6.73
N TRP A 50 7.01 -7.05 -7.45
CA TRP A 50 6.78 -8.49 -7.21
C TRP A 50 6.43 -9.28 -8.47
N LYS A 51 5.86 -8.65 -9.50
CA LYS A 51 5.28 -9.33 -10.65
C LYS A 51 6.32 -9.49 -11.76
N THR A 52 6.96 -10.65 -11.81
CA THR A 52 8.02 -11.00 -12.76
C THR A 52 7.63 -10.76 -14.23
N GLY A 53 6.34 -10.94 -14.57
CA GLY A 53 5.85 -10.67 -15.93
C GLY A 53 6.08 -9.23 -16.38
N ASP A 54 5.75 -8.26 -15.51
CA ASP A 54 5.89 -6.85 -15.81
C ASP A 54 7.36 -6.47 -16.04
N TYR A 55 8.29 -7.02 -15.22
CA TYR A 55 9.73 -6.81 -15.40
C TYR A 55 10.22 -7.31 -16.77
N ARG A 56 9.74 -8.51 -17.19
CA ARG A 56 10.09 -9.08 -18.47
C ARG A 56 9.54 -8.24 -19.64
N GLU A 57 8.30 -7.78 -19.53
CA GLU A 57 7.64 -6.95 -20.54
C GLU A 57 8.32 -5.58 -20.69
N LEU A 58 8.81 -5.02 -19.59
CA LEU A 58 9.54 -3.74 -19.58
C LEU A 58 11.04 -3.89 -19.91
N GLY A 59 11.56 -5.10 -20.07
CA GLY A 59 12.99 -5.32 -20.27
C GLY A 59 13.86 -4.99 -19.06
N ILE A 60 13.25 -4.93 -17.85
CA ILE A 60 13.94 -4.63 -16.59
C ILE A 60 14.37 -5.93 -15.93
N ARG A 61 15.61 -5.97 -15.44
CA ARG A 61 16.11 -7.14 -14.71
C ARG A 61 15.33 -7.34 -13.42
N TYR A 62 14.81 -8.56 -13.23
CA TYR A 62 14.18 -8.98 -11.98
C TYR A 62 15.24 -9.49 -11.01
N ASP A 63 15.81 -8.61 -10.22
CA ASP A 63 16.83 -8.95 -9.23
C ASP A 63 16.27 -9.77 -8.06
N ALA A 64 17.18 -10.38 -7.30
CA ALA A 64 16.81 -11.08 -6.07
C ALA A 64 16.05 -10.16 -5.10
N PRO A 65 15.12 -10.69 -4.30
CA PRO A 65 14.31 -9.87 -3.38
C PRO A 65 15.14 -8.99 -2.43
N ALA A 66 16.30 -9.47 -1.99
CA ALA A 66 17.21 -8.70 -1.11
C ALA A 66 17.72 -7.43 -1.79
N VAL A 67 18.09 -7.52 -3.07
CA VAL A 67 18.57 -6.37 -3.88
C VAL A 67 17.46 -5.38 -4.12
N ARG A 68 16.27 -5.86 -4.54
CA ARG A 68 15.12 -5.00 -4.78
C ARG A 68 14.66 -4.25 -3.52
N VAL A 69 14.73 -4.90 -2.35
CA VAL A 69 14.40 -4.25 -1.07
C VAL A 69 15.51 -3.27 -0.66
N SER A 70 16.80 -3.58 -0.89
CA SER A 70 17.90 -2.63 -0.66
C SER A 70 17.72 -1.36 -1.49
N ARG A 71 17.37 -1.54 -2.77
CA ARG A 71 17.10 -0.42 -3.68
C ARG A 71 15.87 0.40 -3.24
N LEU A 72 14.82 -0.24 -2.74
CA LEU A 72 13.66 0.46 -2.17
C LEU A 72 14.02 1.25 -0.91
N GLU A 73 14.84 0.68 -0.02
CA GLU A 73 15.27 1.36 1.21
C GLU A 73 16.01 2.66 0.90
N GLU A 74 16.94 2.62 -0.04
CA GLU A 74 17.68 3.79 -0.49
C GLU A 74 16.77 4.80 -1.18
N SER A 75 15.92 4.32 -2.10
CA SER A 75 14.98 5.17 -2.84
C SER A 75 14.00 5.92 -1.93
N VAL A 76 13.47 5.28 -0.89
CA VAL A 76 12.55 5.91 0.06
C VAL A 76 13.19 7.08 0.79
N VAL A 77 14.43 6.91 1.27
CA VAL A 77 15.17 7.99 1.94
C VAL A 77 15.45 9.12 0.96
N LEU A 78 15.93 8.78 -0.23
CA LEU A 78 16.22 9.76 -1.27
C LEU A 78 14.97 10.53 -1.72
N LEU A 79 13.86 9.84 -1.91
CA LEU A 79 12.58 10.44 -2.31
C LEU A 79 12.09 11.47 -1.26
N LYS A 80 12.16 11.14 0.02
CA LYS A 80 11.81 12.06 1.10
C LYS A 80 12.68 13.31 1.08
N ARG A 81 13.99 13.15 0.93
CA ARG A 81 14.93 14.27 0.81
C ARG A 81 14.61 15.14 -0.40
N LEU A 82 14.44 14.57 -1.57
CA LEU A 82 14.09 15.28 -2.80
C LEU A 82 12.80 16.10 -2.66
N LEU A 83 11.81 15.60 -1.95
CA LEU A 83 10.52 16.28 -1.75
C LEU A 83 10.56 17.33 -0.62
N SER A 84 11.53 17.26 0.30
CA SER A 84 11.60 18.17 1.47
C SER A 84 12.79 19.14 1.43
N GLU A 85 13.95 18.76 0.88
CA GLU A 85 15.16 19.60 0.83
C GLU A 85 15.22 20.44 -0.44
N GLU A 86 15.91 21.57 -0.40
CA GLU A 86 16.05 22.46 -1.56
C GLU A 86 17.00 21.89 -2.61
N HIS A 87 18.14 21.36 -2.16
CA HIS A 87 19.15 20.72 -2.99
C HIS A 87 19.52 19.37 -2.39
N VAL A 88 19.65 18.35 -3.24
CA VAL A 88 19.99 17.00 -2.82
C VAL A 88 21.19 16.49 -3.58
N ASP A 89 22.26 16.21 -2.84
CA ASP A 89 23.37 15.36 -3.26
C ASP A 89 23.26 14.01 -2.55
N HIS A 90 23.44 12.93 -3.29
CA HIS A 90 23.38 11.57 -2.78
C HIS A 90 24.34 10.66 -3.54
N ILE A 91 25.14 9.90 -2.81
CA ILE A 91 25.98 8.83 -3.35
C ILE A 91 25.67 7.59 -2.51
N GLY A 92 24.97 6.63 -3.10
CA GLY A 92 24.55 5.39 -2.46
C GLY A 92 24.94 4.16 -3.25
N GLU A 93 24.44 3.02 -2.83
CA GLU A 93 24.67 1.73 -3.48
C GLU A 93 23.95 1.63 -4.84
N HIS A 94 22.75 2.21 -4.92
CA HIS A 94 21.85 2.06 -6.07
C HIS A 94 21.62 3.36 -6.83
N TYR A 95 21.80 4.50 -6.20
CA TYR A 95 21.51 5.81 -6.80
C TYR A 95 22.65 6.80 -6.54
N THR A 96 22.95 7.58 -7.57
CA THR A 96 23.84 8.74 -7.45
C THR A 96 23.12 9.95 -8.00
N VAL A 97 23.06 11.03 -7.21
CA VAL A 97 22.38 12.28 -7.54
C VAL A 97 23.28 13.45 -7.18
N HIS A 98 23.41 14.40 -8.09
CA HIS A 98 24.23 15.60 -7.91
C HIS A 98 23.37 16.86 -8.05
N GLY A 99 23.29 17.66 -6.97
CA GLY A 99 22.64 18.97 -6.96
C GLY A 99 21.18 18.97 -7.42
N ALA A 100 20.43 17.86 -7.21
CA ALA A 100 19.06 17.77 -7.70
C ALA A 100 18.15 18.74 -6.96
N LYS A 101 17.33 19.44 -7.74
CA LYS A 101 16.31 20.38 -7.27
C LYS A 101 14.95 20.02 -7.87
N ILE A 102 13.96 19.81 -7.02
CA ILE A 102 12.60 19.49 -7.46
C ILE A 102 11.75 20.77 -7.48
N LEU A 103 11.31 21.14 -8.67
CA LEU A 103 10.40 22.26 -8.92
C LEU A 103 9.22 21.79 -9.80
N PRO A 104 7.96 22.17 -9.49
CA PRO A 104 7.56 22.96 -8.31
C PRO A 104 7.84 22.20 -7.01
N ARG A 105 7.90 22.91 -5.89
CA ARG A 105 7.93 22.30 -4.56
C ARG A 105 6.54 21.78 -4.22
N PRO A 106 6.39 20.60 -3.56
CA PRO A 106 5.10 20.12 -3.10
C PRO A 106 4.41 21.17 -2.20
N LEU A 107 3.08 21.19 -2.17
CA LEU A 107 2.30 21.95 -1.21
C LEU A 107 2.31 21.31 0.17
N GLN A 108 2.24 19.99 0.22
CA GLN A 108 2.25 19.22 1.47
C GLN A 108 3.64 19.27 2.13
N ARG A 109 3.69 19.43 3.46
CA ARG A 109 4.93 19.55 4.25
C ARG A 109 4.98 18.44 5.33
N PRO A 110 6.16 17.87 5.59
CA PRO A 110 7.44 18.07 4.92
C PRO A 110 7.46 17.51 3.49
N HIS A 111 6.59 16.59 3.15
CA HIS A 111 6.38 15.96 1.84
C HIS A 111 4.95 15.36 1.78
N PRO A 112 4.42 15.03 0.59
CA PRO A 112 3.21 14.23 0.48
C PRO A 112 3.31 12.92 1.27
N PRO A 113 2.21 12.42 1.90
CA PRO A 113 2.23 11.19 2.67
C PRO A 113 2.80 10.03 1.86
N LEU A 114 3.76 9.31 2.44
CA LEU A 114 4.44 8.19 1.82
C LEU A 114 3.87 6.86 2.34
N MET A 115 3.26 6.10 1.44
CA MET A 115 2.77 4.75 1.69
C MET A 115 3.84 3.74 1.28
N ILE A 116 4.21 2.84 2.18
CA ILE A 116 5.11 1.72 1.86
C ILE A 116 4.32 0.42 1.91
N GLY A 117 4.26 -0.26 0.76
CA GLY A 117 3.51 -1.50 0.58
C GLY A 117 4.39 -2.75 0.58
N GLY A 118 3.97 -3.76 1.35
CA GLY A 118 4.59 -5.08 1.32
C GLY A 118 4.19 -5.98 2.49
N GLY A 119 4.59 -7.26 2.38
CA GLY A 119 4.30 -8.28 3.41
C GLY A 119 5.55 -8.90 4.05
N GLY A 120 6.73 -8.59 3.52
CA GLY A 120 7.99 -9.13 4.01
C GLY A 120 8.53 -8.37 5.23
N PRO A 121 9.24 -9.04 6.16
CA PRO A 121 9.69 -8.43 7.40
C PRO A 121 10.65 -7.24 7.20
N ARG A 122 11.51 -7.27 6.16
CA ARG A 122 12.43 -6.17 5.87
C ARG A 122 11.67 -4.92 5.37
N VAL A 123 10.66 -5.10 4.50
CA VAL A 123 9.81 -4.00 4.03
C VAL A 123 8.97 -3.41 5.17
N LEU A 124 8.44 -4.24 6.06
CA LEU A 124 7.70 -3.74 7.23
C LEU A 124 8.60 -2.98 8.21
N ARG A 125 9.86 -3.37 8.38
CA ARG A 125 10.82 -2.58 9.16
C ARG A 125 11.16 -1.24 8.49
N LEU A 126 11.28 -1.20 7.17
CA LEU A 126 11.43 0.05 6.43
C LEU A 126 10.20 0.95 6.63
N ALA A 127 8.99 0.40 6.48
CA ALA A 127 7.75 1.14 6.71
C ALA A 127 7.68 1.68 8.15
N ALA A 128 8.04 0.89 9.16
CA ALA A 128 8.09 1.31 10.56
C ALA A 128 9.00 2.54 10.79
N LYS A 129 10.08 2.64 10.02
CA LYS A 129 11.04 3.76 10.13
C LYS A 129 10.67 4.96 9.27
N GLN A 130 10.06 4.78 8.12
CA GLN A 130 10.00 5.80 7.08
C GLN A 130 8.58 6.16 6.60
N ALA A 131 7.60 5.25 6.75
CA ALA A 131 6.27 5.47 6.18
C ALA A 131 5.40 6.41 7.01
N ASP A 132 4.48 7.09 6.33
CA ASP A 132 3.31 7.75 6.93
C ASP A 132 2.09 6.83 6.86
N ILE A 133 2.06 5.95 5.87
CA ILE A 133 1.04 4.90 5.69
C ILE A 133 1.75 3.57 5.42
N VAL A 134 1.39 2.51 6.14
CA VAL A 134 1.86 1.15 5.83
C VAL A 134 0.74 0.32 5.23
N THR A 135 1.02 -0.35 4.09
CA THR A 135 0.08 -1.29 3.50
C THR A 135 0.50 -2.72 3.80
N PHE A 136 -0.34 -3.43 4.55
CA PHE A 136 -0.16 -4.85 4.78
C PHE A 136 -0.69 -5.63 3.58
N ALA A 137 0.24 -6.22 2.83
CA ALA A 137 -0.06 -7.17 1.77
C ALA A 137 0.36 -8.59 2.19
N PRO A 138 -0.28 -9.66 1.67
CA PRO A 138 0.20 -11.00 1.94
C PRO A 138 1.54 -11.23 1.23
N GLN A 139 2.35 -12.09 1.80
CA GLN A 139 3.54 -12.57 1.12
C GLN A 139 3.13 -13.41 -0.09
N VAL A 140 3.84 -13.23 -1.19
CA VAL A 140 3.67 -14.01 -2.41
C VAL A 140 4.81 -15.01 -2.55
N ASN A 141 4.54 -16.13 -3.23
CA ASN A 141 5.55 -17.09 -3.63
C ASN A 141 6.31 -16.61 -4.90
N ALA A 142 7.24 -17.41 -5.39
CA ALA A 142 8.04 -17.08 -6.58
C ALA A 142 7.19 -16.88 -7.86
N SER A 143 5.98 -17.45 -7.93
CA SER A 143 5.04 -17.27 -9.03
C SER A 143 4.12 -16.04 -8.86
N GLY A 144 4.33 -15.22 -7.80
CA GLY A 144 3.50 -14.05 -7.51
C GLY A 144 2.15 -14.37 -6.86
N ARG A 145 1.91 -15.64 -6.49
CA ARG A 145 0.66 -16.04 -5.83
C ARG A 145 0.75 -15.84 -4.32
N PRO A 146 -0.32 -15.35 -3.67
CA PRO A 146 -0.34 -15.25 -2.21
C PRO A 146 -0.10 -16.60 -1.55
N ARG A 147 0.72 -16.64 -0.53
CA ARG A 147 0.92 -17.81 0.31
C ARG A 147 -0.31 -18.00 1.20
N LEU A 148 -0.82 -19.23 1.28
CA LEU A 148 -2.05 -19.53 2.03
C LEU A 148 -1.91 -19.27 3.54
N ASP A 149 -0.73 -19.55 4.11
CA ASP A 149 -0.41 -19.24 5.51
C ASP A 149 -0.35 -17.71 5.78
N ALA A 150 -0.06 -16.91 4.76
CA ALA A 150 0.08 -15.47 4.86
C ALA A 150 -1.23 -14.67 4.72
N ILE A 151 -2.33 -15.32 4.28
CA ILE A 151 -3.63 -14.66 4.06
C ILE A 151 -4.61 -14.81 5.22
N THR A 152 -4.19 -15.33 6.36
CA THR A 152 -5.04 -15.55 7.53
C THR A 152 -5.10 -14.32 8.43
N GLU A 153 -6.17 -14.20 9.22
CA GLU A 153 -6.33 -13.14 10.24
C GLU A 153 -5.18 -13.19 11.27
N LYS A 154 -4.79 -14.40 11.70
CA LYS A 154 -3.64 -14.61 12.57
C LYS A 154 -2.35 -14.02 11.98
N ALA A 155 -2.08 -14.32 10.72
CA ALA A 155 -0.88 -13.81 10.04
C ALA A 155 -0.89 -12.29 9.87
N LEU A 156 -2.05 -11.66 9.67
CA LEU A 156 -2.17 -10.21 9.67
C LEU A 156 -1.91 -9.65 11.07
N THR A 157 -2.54 -10.20 12.10
CA THR A 157 -2.35 -9.78 13.50
C THR A 157 -0.87 -9.83 13.90
N GLU A 158 -0.18 -10.94 13.62
CA GLU A 158 1.25 -11.07 13.89
C GLU A 158 2.09 -10.02 13.14
N ARG A 159 1.75 -9.69 11.89
CA ARG A 159 2.45 -8.65 11.13
C ARG A 159 2.22 -7.26 11.71
N VAL A 160 1.00 -6.94 12.10
CA VAL A 160 0.68 -5.67 12.76
C VAL A 160 1.43 -5.55 14.07
N MET A 161 1.45 -6.59 14.91
CA MET A 161 2.19 -6.60 16.18
C MET A 161 3.70 -6.39 15.97
N ARG A 162 4.29 -7.12 15.03
CA ARG A 162 5.73 -6.97 14.68
C ARG A 162 6.05 -5.58 14.12
N PHE A 163 5.15 -5.04 13.30
CA PHE A 163 5.28 -3.68 12.78
C PHE A 163 5.24 -2.65 13.90
N ARG A 164 4.27 -2.73 14.80
CA ARG A 164 4.15 -1.81 15.95
C ARG A 164 5.37 -1.88 16.86
N ALA A 165 5.85 -3.08 17.16
CA ALA A 165 7.08 -3.27 17.94
C ALA A 165 8.31 -2.62 17.25
N ALA A 166 8.40 -2.70 15.93
CA ALA A 166 9.49 -2.08 15.18
C ALA A 166 9.34 -0.55 15.03
N ALA A 167 8.12 -0.03 15.04
CA ALA A 167 7.84 1.39 14.92
C ALA A 167 7.95 2.14 16.25
N GLY A 168 7.77 1.44 17.39
CA GLY A 168 7.75 2.07 18.72
C GLY A 168 6.71 3.19 18.79
N GLU A 169 7.08 4.33 19.32
CA GLU A 169 6.19 5.51 19.45
C GLU A 169 5.68 6.06 18.11
N ARG A 170 6.39 5.79 17.00
CA ARG A 170 5.92 6.20 15.68
C ARG A 170 4.67 5.45 15.23
N ALA A 171 4.38 4.28 15.80
CA ALA A 171 3.21 3.47 15.43
C ALA A 171 1.89 4.26 15.51
N GLU A 172 1.78 5.17 16.46
CA GLU A 172 0.59 6.02 16.66
C GLU A 172 0.40 7.10 15.56
N ARG A 173 1.44 7.37 14.79
CA ARG A 173 1.44 8.37 13.72
C ARG A 173 1.36 7.76 12.33
N ILE A 174 1.42 6.44 12.24
CA ILE A 174 1.42 5.72 10.94
C ILE A 174 0.03 5.15 10.72
N GLU A 175 -0.60 5.53 9.62
CA GLU A 175 -1.89 4.97 9.24
C GLU A 175 -1.73 3.54 8.73
N LEU A 176 -2.55 2.61 9.23
CA LEU A 176 -2.49 1.20 8.87
C LEU A 176 -3.51 0.88 7.79
N ASN A 177 -3.01 0.44 6.63
CA ASN A 177 -3.81 0.03 5.49
C ASN A 177 -3.75 -1.47 5.26
N VAL A 178 -4.85 -2.05 4.83
CA VAL A 178 -4.93 -3.42 4.31
C VAL A 178 -5.38 -3.41 2.85
N PHE A 179 -4.60 -4.13 2.03
CA PHE A 179 -4.95 -4.41 0.64
C PHE A 179 -5.96 -5.56 0.55
N VAL A 180 -7.13 -5.30 0.00
CA VAL A 180 -8.17 -6.31 -0.25
C VAL A 180 -8.15 -6.68 -1.73
N PHE A 181 -7.97 -7.98 -2.05
CA PHE A 181 -7.92 -8.44 -3.44
C PHE A 181 -9.28 -8.51 -4.09
N ASP A 182 -10.29 -8.87 -3.29
CA ASP A 182 -11.65 -9.06 -3.77
C ASP A 182 -12.67 -8.74 -2.69
N ALA A 183 -13.76 -8.10 -3.09
CA ALA A 183 -14.76 -7.62 -2.18
C ALA A 183 -16.15 -7.61 -2.85
N ALA A 184 -17.17 -8.01 -2.11
CA ALA A 184 -18.57 -7.89 -2.53
C ALA A 184 -19.50 -7.74 -1.33
N VAL A 185 -20.49 -6.86 -1.44
CA VAL A 185 -21.57 -6.73 -0.48
C VAL A 185 -22.67 -7.75 -0.87
N THR A 186 -22.82 -8.81 -0.08
CA THR A 186 -23.72 -9.91 -0.41
C THR A 186 -24.13 -10.72 0.81
N ASP A 187 -25.36 -11.18 0.85
CA ASP A 187 -25.85 -12.13 1.86
C ASP A 187 -25.45 -13.58 1.52
N ARG A 188 -24.92 -13.84 0.32
CA ARG A 188 -24.47 -15.14 -0.17
C ARG A 188 -22.94 -15.32 -0.11
N ALA A 189 -22.28 -14.71 0.84
CA ALA A 189 -20.82 -14.74 0.94
C ALA A 189 -20.22 -16.15 0.87
N ARG A 190 -20.83 -17.15 1.54
CA ARG A 190 -20.39 -18.55 1.52
C ARG A 190 -20.46 -19.18 0.12
N SER A 191 -21.53 -18.88 -0.64
CA SER A 191 -21.73 -19.44 -1.99
C SER A 191 -20.75 -18.83 -2.98
N LEU A 192 -20.49 -17.52 -2.88
CA LEU A 192 -19.48 -16.83 -3.68
C LEU A 192 -18.08 -17.36 -3.39
N MET A 193 -17.73 -17.56 -2.13
CA MET A 193 -16.46 -18.16 -1.73
C MET A 193 -16.30 -19.57 -2.27
N ALA A 194 -17.37 -20.37 -2.31
CA ALA A 194 -17.35 -21.71 -2.91
C ALA A 194 -17.13 -21.64 -4.43
N ALA A 195 -17.68 -20.68 -5.13
CA ALA A 195 -17.51 -20.49 -6.57
C ALA A 195 -16.11 -19.98 -6.95
N VAL A 196 -15.55 -19.05 -6.19
CA VAL A 196 -14.17 -18.54 -6.35
C VAL A 196 -13.12 -19.62 -5.98
N SER A 197 -13.52 -20.62 -5.20
CA SER A 197 -12.64 -21.62 -4.60
C SER A 197 -12.12 -22.72 -5.55
N GLY A 198 -12.43 -22.70 -6.84
CA GLY A 198 -11.78 -23.62 -7.80
C GLY A 198 -10.25 -23.53 -7.79
N TYR A 199 -9.72 -22.34 -7.54
CA TYR A 199 -8.32 -22.04 -7.32
C TYR A 199 -7.89 -22.18 -5.85
N LEU A 200 -8.82 -22.11 -4.92
CA LEU A 200 -8.61 -21.99 -3.48
C LEU A 200 -9.27 -23.13 -2.69
N ARG A 201 -9.62 -24.23 -3.35
CA ARG A 201 -10.37 -25.37 -2.77
C ARG A 201 -9.88 -25.86 -1.40
N ARG A 202 -8.59 -25.76 -1.10
CA ARG A 202 -8.02 -26.12 0.21
C ARG A 202 -8.04 -24.99 1.25
N ALA A 203 -8.33 -23.75 0.82
CA ALA A 203 -8.31 -22.56 1.66
C ALA A 203 -9.69 -21.97 1.94
N ALA A 204 -10.77 -22.54 1.39
CA ALA A 204 -12.10 -21.95 1.43
C ALA A 204 -12.57 -21.55 2.84
N ASN A 205 -12.33 -22.41 3.84
CA ASN A 205 -12.70 -22.11 5.23
C ASN A 205 -11.81 -21.02 5.90
N GLY A 206 -10.55 -20.92 5.46
CA GLY A 206 -9.62 -19.88 5.95
C GLY A 206 -9.83 -18.53 5.24
N LEU A 207 -10.33 -18.54 4.01
CA LEU A 207 -10.53 -17.34 3.20
C LEU A 207 -11.79 -16.55 3.57
N VAL A 208 -12.84 -17.22 4.05
CA VAL A 208 -14.06 -16.54 4.57
C VAL A 208 -13.72 -15.54 5.69
N ARG A 209 -12.62 -15.79 6.40
CA ARG A 209 -12.08 -14.91 7.44
C ARG A 209 -10.77 -14.24 7.04
N SER A 210 -10.38 -14.33 5.75
CA SER A 210 -9.17 -13.66 5.30
C SER A 210 -9.32 -12.13 5.38
N PRO A 211 -8.35 -11.41 5.95
CA PRO A 211 -8.38 -9.96 5.97
C PRO A 211 -8.24 -9.32 4.58
N PHE A 212 -7.83 -10.12 3.60
CA PHE A 212 -7.59 -9.69 2.23
C PHE A 212 -8.77 -9.97 1.28
N VAL A 213 -9.89 -10.46 1.82
CA VAL A 213 -11.15 -10.67 1.11
C VAL A 213 -12.30 -10.16 1.97
N LEU A 214 -13.21 -9.38 1.40
CA LEU A 214 -14.34 -8.79 2.11
C LEU A 214 -15.65 -9.19 1.44
N TYR A 215 -16.25 -10.28 1.91
CA TYR A 215 -17.58 -10.73 1.48
C TYR A 215 -18.53 -10.79 2.68
N GLY A 216 -19.66 -10.14 2.57
CA GLY A 216 -20.67 -10.14 3.62
C GLY A 216 -21.80 -9.16 3.33
N SER A 217 -22.84 -9.20 4.17
CA SER A 217 -23.85 -8.15 4.18
C SER A 217 -23.25 -6.81 4.61
N ARG A 218 -23.91 -5.72 4.28
CA ARG A 218 -23.49 -4.37 4.69
C ARG A 218 -23.26 -4.28 6.20
N ALA A 219 -24.17 -4.85 7.00
CA ALA A 219 -24.06 -4.84 8.46
C ALA A 219 -22.83 -5.64 8.94
N SER A 220 -22.65 -6.87 8.44
CA SER A 220 -21.54 -7.72 8.86
C SER A 220 -20.16 -7.17 8.43
N LEU A 221 -20.08 -6.54 7.27
CA LEU A 221 -18.84 -5.88 6.81
C LEU A 221 -18.53 -4.63 7.66
N ARG A 222 -19.55 -3.84 8.00
CA ARG A 222 -19.39 -2.69 8.89
C ARG A 222 -18.84 -3.12 10.26
N GLU A 223 -19.45 -4.14 10.87
CA GLU A 223 -18.99 -4.68 12.18
C GLU A 223 -17.56 -5.21 12.10
N LEU A 224 -17.24 -6.00 11.06
CA LEU A 224 -15.89 -6.53 10.84
C LEU A 224 -14.83 -5.42 10.71
N LEU A 225 -15.15 -4.35 9.98
CA LEU A 225 -14.22 -3.24 9.79
C LEU A 225 -14.01 -2.43 11.07
N LEU A 226 -15.06 -2.22 11.87
CA LEU A 226 -14.95 -1.61 13.20
C LEU A 226 -14.12 -2.47 14.16
N GLU A 227 -14.41 -3.78 14.24
CA GLU A 227 -13.60 -4.72 15.06
C GLU A 227 -12.12 -4.66 14.68
N ARG A 228 -11.79 -4.66 13.39
CA ARG A 228 -10.39 -4.56 12.94
C ARG A 228 -9.75 -3.22 13.29
N ARG A 229 -10.50 -2.14 13.24
CA ARG A 229 -10.04 -0.83 13.67
C ARG A 229 -9.70 -0.83 15.17
N GLU A 230 -10.63 -1.30 16.00
CA GLU A 230 -10.44 -1.37 17.47
C GLU A 230 -9.28 -2.29 17.84
N ARG A 231 -9.26 -3.49 17.29
CA ARG A 231 -8.29 -4.53 17.67
C ARG A 231 -6.90 -4.32 17.07
N LEU A 232 -6.82 -3.88 15.82
CA LEU A 232 -5.57 -3.79 15.06
C LEU A 232 -5.18 -2.35 14.68
N GLY A 233 -6.04 -1.36 14.90
CA GLY A 233 -5.82 0.02 14.47
C GLY A 233 -5.86 0.20 12.95
N ILE A 234 -6.44 -0.75 12.21
CA ILE A 234 -6.54 -0.65 10.75
C ILE A 234 -7.70 0.27 10.41
N SER A 235 -7.38 1.48 9.95
CA SER A 235 -8.34 2.53 9.60
C SER A 235 -8.50 2.73 8.09
N TYR A 236 -7.54 2.26 7.30
CA TYR A 236 -7.52 2.43 5.85
C TYR A 236 -7.69 1.07 5.15
N ILE A 237 -8.78 0.92 4.39
CA ILE A 237 -9.09 -0.31 3.64
C ILE A 237 -9.10 0.01 2.15
N SER A 238 -8.24 -0.68 1.38
CA SER A 238 -8.22 -0.54 -0.07
C SER A 238 -8.99 -1.68 -0.73
N VAL A 239 -10.13 -1.38 -1.33
CA VAL A 239 -10.96 -2.34 -2.06
C VAL A 239 -10.75 -2.21 -3.57
N PRO A 240 -10.94 -3.29 -4.36
CA PRO A 240 -10.85 -3.22 -5.81
C PRO A 240 -11.93 -2.30 -6.41
N GLY A 241 -11.60 -1.67 -7.53
CA GLY A 241 -12.47 -0.66 -8.16
C GLY A 241 -13.84 -1.18 -8.59
N ASN A 242 -13.97 -2.47 -8.92
CA ASN A 242 -15.25 -3.10 -9.23
C ASN A 242 -16.20 -3.15 -8.01
N ALA A 243 -15.66 -3.18 -6.78
CA ALA A 243 -16.48 -3.15 -5.55
C ALA A 243 -16.82 -1.72 -5.07
N MET A 244 -16.27 -0.68 -5.69
CA MET A 244 -16.36 0.71 -5.22
C MET A 244 -17.82 1.16 -4.98
N ARG A 245 -18.73 0.87 -5.91
CA ARG A 245 -20.12 1.30 -5.81
C ARG A 245 -20.87 0.60 -4.67
N GLU A 246 -20.63 -0.68 -4.49
CA GLU A 246 -21.26 -1.49 -3.43
C GLU A 246 -20.74 -1.11 -2.04
N PHE A 247 -19.46 -0.73 -1.95
CA PHE A 247 -18.84 -0.30 -0.70
C PHE A 247 -19.11 1.16 -0.33
N ALA A 248 -19.54 2.00 -1.25
CA ALA A 248 -19.79 3.42 -0.99
C ALA A 248 -20.71 3.68 0.23
N PRO A 249 -21.83 2.94 0.47
CA PRO A 249 -22.64 3.12 1.66
C PRO A 249 -21.90 2.79 2.97
N ILE A 250 -21.07 1.74 2.97
CA ILE A 250 -20.26 1.35 4.14
C ILE A 250 -19.21 2.42 4.44
N VAL A 251 -18.57 2.96 3.40
CA VAL A 251 -17.60 4.06 3.55
C VAL A 251 -18.28 5.30 4.14
N ALA A 252 -19.50 5.63 3.68
CA ALA A 252 -20.25 6.78 4.21
C ALA A 252 -20.58 6.62 5.71
N GLU A 253 -20.92 5.42 6.16
CA GLU A 253 -21.22 5.11 7.57
C GLU A 253 -19.99 5.13 8.47
N LEU A 254 -18.85 4.69 7.94
CA LEU A 254 -17.59 4.57 8.72
C LEU A 254 -16.73 5.81 8.67
N ARG A 255 -17.12 6.81 7.90
CA ARG A 255 -16.36 8.05 7.76
C ARG A 255 -16.43 8.88 9.04
N GLY A 256 -15.27 9.14 9.65
CA GLY A 256 -15.16 9.97 10.86
C GLY A 256 -15.61 9.30 12.15
N THR A 257 -15.79 7.95 12.13
CA THR A 257 -16.05 7.18 13.36
C THR A 257 -14.76 6.70 13.99
#